data_4b29f932ab5732e01c2b9323559d1b4c
#
_entry.id   4b29f932ab5732e01c2b9323559d1b4c
#
_cell.length_a   1.000
_cell.length_b   1.000
_cell.length_c   1.000
_cell.angle_alpha   90.00
_cell.angle_beta   90.00
_cell.angle_gamma   90.00
#
_symmetry.space_group_name_H-M   'P 1'
#
loop_
_entity.id
_entity.type
_entity.pdbx_description
1 polymer ?
#
loop_
_entity_poly.entity_id
_entity_poly.type
_entity_poly.pdbx_seq_one_letter_code
_entity_poly.pdbx_strand_id
1 'polypeptide(L)'
;MDKDNKDENSQKNKKLLILIVVVLLLIPTVLCVVLFVKYNKLSDEIDRIRQLKIERILAAQKRNSETEMMTSMFRFAQGEADKRRALMLKAEEEERIRTARGRVYLTFDDGPSENTEDVLKILKKNDIKATFFVIGRTDKKSLLMYKKIVNDGHTIAMHSYTHNYGLIYASLKNFKKDYYSISDLIYNTTGVRCKYYRFPGGSSNSVSKIDMRLPIQFLKDEGVEYVDWNVMSGDAVRISLSDKVLYKNVMAGVHSMKNSVVLMHDSLARGTTVRALPKIIKSLKKENYLILPIDETTPVVHHRIRKSS
;
A
#
# COMPACT_ATOMS: atom_id res chain seq x y z
N MET A 1 -51.34 7.73 117.74
CA MET A 1 -51.24 8.40 116.40
C MET A 1 -50.03 7.98 115.58
N ASP A 2 -49.45 6.79 115.72
CA ASP A 2 -48.18 6.42 115.04
C ASP A 2 -48.23 5.07 114.27
N LYS A 3 -49.33 4.38 114.20
CA LYS A 3 -49.47 3.18 113.39
C LYS A 3 -50.05 3.41 112.02
N ASP A 4 -50.96 4.36 111.88
CA ASP A 4 -51.63 4.65 110.57
C ASP A 4 -50.64 5.33 109.55
N ASN A 5 -49.69 6.10 110.06
CA ASN A 5 -48.70 6.80 109.14
C ASN A 5 -47.62 5.85 108.55
N LYS A 6 -47.34 4.74 109.25
CA LYS A 6 -46.42 3.66 108.77
C LYS A 6 -47.03 2.84 107.66
N ASP A 7 -48.34 2.54 107.75
CA ASP A 7 -49.03 1.73 106.78
C ASP A 7 -49.27 2.54 105.45
N GLU A 8 -49.57 3.82 105.55
CA GLU A 8 -49.74 4.71 104.36
C GLU A 8 -48.46 4.90 103.57
N ASN A 9 -47.34 5.03 104.31
CA ASN A 9 -46.04 5.15 103.71
C ASN A 9 -45.53 3.83 103.04
N SER A 10 -45.88 2.66 103.66
CA SER A 10 -45.62 1.33 103.10
C SER A 10 -46.44 1.05 101.85
N GLN A 11 -47.68 1.50 101.80
CA GLN A 11 -48.56 1.41 100.64
C GLN A 11 -48.09 2.33 99.45
N LYS A 12 -47.64 3.56 99.79
CA LYS A 12 -47.06 4.48 98.82
C LYS A 12 -45.77 3.94 98.19
N ASN A 13 -44.88 3.37 99.03
CA ASN A 13 -43.65 2.75 98.57
C ASN A 13 -43.89 1.51 97.69
N LYS A 14 -44.92 0.67 98.05
CA LYS A 14 -45.31 -0.47 97.16
C LYS A 14 -45.87 -0.01 95.85
N LYS A 15 -46.74 1.00 95.84
CA LYS A 15 -47.24 1.61 94.58
C LYS A 15 -46.12 2.19 93.71
N LEU A 16 -45.18 2.91 94.35
CA LEU A 16 -44.01 3.47 93.65
C LEU A 16 -43.14 2.34 93.11
N LEU A 17 -42.89 1.30 93.83
CA LEU A 17 -42.10 0.16 93.41
C LEU A 17 -42.76 -0.53 92.20
N ILE A 18 -44.08 -0.79 92.24
CA ILE A 18 -44.87 -1.32 91.15
C ILE A 18 -44.78 -0.44 89.92
N LEU A 19 -44.91 0.86 90.12
CA LEU A 19 -44.78 1.86 88.99
C LEU A 19 -43.39 1.83 88.33
N ILE A 20 -42.34 1.75 89.16
CA ILE A 20 -40.97 1.64 88.68
C ILE A 20 -40.77 0.34 87.89
N VAL A 21 -41.25 -0.77 88.39
CA VAL A 21 -41.17 -2.07 87.70
C VAL A 21 -41.94 -2.05 86.35
N VAL A 22 -43.13 -1.47 86.32
CA VAL A 22 -43.92 -1.33 85.11
C VAL A 22 -43.20 -0.43 84.10
N VAL A 23 -42.61 0.70 84.51
CA VAL A 23 -41.85 1.57 83.67
C VAL A 23 -40.59 0.90 83.12
N LEU A 24 -39.87 0.16 84.00
CA LEU A 24 -38.68 -0.61 83.58
C LEU A 24 -38.98 -1.74 82.59
N LEU A 25 -40.18 -2.29 82.58
CA LEU A 25 -40.62 -3.33 81.64
C LEU A 25 -41.19 -2.65 80.31
N LEU A 26 -41.91 -1.54 80.45
CA LEU A 26 -42.49 -0.86 79.27
C LEU A 26 -41.49 -0.16 78.42
N ILE A 27 -40.45 0.47 78.96
CA ILE A 27 -39.41 1.17 78.14
C ILE A 27 -38.68 0.25 77.18
N PRO A 28 -38.15 -0.95 77.62
CA PRO A 28 -37.52 -1.88 76.70
C PRO A 28 -38.45 -2.42 75.62
N THR A 29 -39.70 -2.73 75.98
CA THR A 29 -40.70 -3.26 75.03
C THR A 29 -41.03 -2.21 73.95
N VAL A 30 -41.31 -0.99 74.35
CA VAL A 30 -41.51 0.13 73.39
C VAL A 30 -40.29 0.34 72.49
N LEU A 31 -39.09 0.33 73.11
CA LEU A 31 -37.86 0.45 72.39
C LEU A 31 -37.68 -0.70 71.37
N CYS A 32 -37.93 -1.93 71.75
CA CYS A 32 -37.89 -3.06 70.82
C CYS A 32 -38.88 -2.93 69.68
N VAL A 33 -40.10 -2.46 69.89
CA VAL A 33 -41.10 -2.23 68.86
C VAL A 33 -40.61 -1.13 67.88
N VAL A 34 -40.09 -0.03 68.41
CA VAL A 34 -39.57 1.08 67.59
C VAL A 34 -38.37 0.62 66.75
N LEU A 35 -37.48 -0.16 67.38
CA LEU A 35 -36.32 -0.68 66.63
C LEU A 35 -36.75 -1.72 65.56
N PHE A 36 -37.72 -2.56 65.86
CA PHE A 36 -38.27 -3.48 64.87
C PHE A 36 -38.96 -2.83 63.71
N VAL A 37 -39.73 -1.77 63.94
CA VAL A 37 -40.34 -0.97 62.87
C VAL A 37 -39.26 -0.27 62.01
N LYS A 38 -38.23 0.30 62.67
CA LYS A 38 -37.11 0.91 61.94
C LYS A 38 -36.33 -0.13 61.14
N TYR A 39 -36.07 -1.32 61.70
CA TYR A 39 -35.40 -2.41 61.00
C TYR A 39 -36.16 -2.84 59.76
N ASN A 40 -37.49 -3.09 59.87
CA ASN A 40 -38.30 -3.47 58.72
C ASN A 40 -38.28 -2.38 57.64
N LYS A 41 -38.43 -1.13 58.03
CA LYS A 41 -38.35 0.01 57.04
C LYS A 41 -36.99 0.08 56.32
N LEU A 42 -35.90 -0.15 57.06
CA LEU A 42 -34.57 -0.17 56.51
C LEU A 42 -34.34 -1.40 55.57
N SER A 43 -34.88 -2.55 55.95
CA SER A 43 -34.88 -3.77 55.15
C SER A 43 -35.59 -3.54 53.79
N ASP A 44 -36.78 -2.99 53.83
CA ASP A 44 -37.57 -2.68 52.65
C ASP A 44 -36.83 -1.69 51.71
N GLU A 45 -36.16 -0.70 52.31
CA GLU A 45 -35.36 0.28 51.54
C GLU A 45 -34.12 -0.36 50.92
N ILE A 46 -33.45 -1.26 51.61
CA ILE A 46 -32.33 -2.05 51.07
C ILE A 46 -32.80 -2.92 49.92
N ASP A 47 -33.91 -3.60 50.06
CA ASP A 47 -34.43 -4.47 49.00
C ASP A 47 -34.87 -3.66 47.77
N ARG A 48 -35.47 -2.51 47.99
CA ARG A 48 -35.77 -1.55 46.91
C ARG A 48 -34.51 -1.08 46.15
N ILE A 49 -33.46 -0.74 46.88
CA ILE A 49 -32.17 -0.35 46.28
C ILE A 49 -31.54 -1.51 45.49
N ARG A 50 -31.61 -2.72 46.01
CA ARG A 50 -31.14 -3.95 45.34
C ARG A 50 -31.88 -4.16 44.01
N GLN A 51 -33.21 -4.06 44.02
CA GLN A 51 -34.00 -4.20 42.78
C GLN A 51 -33.65 -3.15 41.74
N LEU A 52 -33.54 -1.88 42.11
CA LEU A 52 -33.14 -0.82 41.21
C LEU A 52 -31.74 -1.04 40.65
N LYS A 53 -30.82 -1.59 41.43
CA LYS A 53 -29.47 -1.94 40.96
C LYS A 53 -29.48 -3.06 39.93
N ILE A 54 -30.27 -4.11 40.18
CA ILE A 54 -30.45 -5.24 39.25
C ILE A 54 -31.04 -4.74 37.91
N GLU A 55 -32.11 -3.95 37.96
CA GLU A 55 -32.72 -3.38 36.74
C GLU A 55 -31.72 -2.55 35.93
N ARG A 56 -30.89 -1.73 36.58
CA ARG A 56 -29.87 -0.95 35.91
C ARG A 56 -28.82 -1.82 35.25
N ILE A 57 -28.38 -2.90 35.89
CA ILE A 57 -27.42 -3.85 35.33
C ILE A 57 -28.00 -4.56 34.12
N LEU A 58 -29.25 -5.04 34.20
CA LEU A 58 -29.94 -5.70 33.09
C LEU A 58 -30.14 -4.75 31.89
N ALA A 59 -30.51 -3.49 32.15
CA ALA A 59 -30.65 -2.47 31.10
C ALA A 59 -29.29 -2.11 30.44
N ALA A 60 -28.22 -2.13 31.23
CA ALA A 60 -26.86 -1.91 30.68
C ALA A 60 -26.40 -3.11 29.82
N GLN A 61 -26.63 -4.33 30.26
CA GLN A 61 -26.30 -5.54 29.50
C GLN A 61 -27.08 -5.61 28.20
N LYS A 62 -28.37 -5.30 28.21
CA LYS A 62 -29.20 -5.24 27.00
C LYS A 62 -28.66 -4.23 26.00
N ARG A 63 -28.31 -3.01 26.44
CA ARG A 63 -27.72 -1.98 25.58
C ARG A 63 -26.37 -2.41 24.99
N ASN A 64 -25.53 -3.05 25.78
CA ASN A 64 -24.24 -3.57 25.30
C ASN A 64 -24.43 -4.63 24.21
N SER A 65 -25.34 -5.59 24.42
CA SER A 65 -25.61 -6.64 23.42
C SER A 65 -26.19 -6.08 22.12
N GLU A 66 -27.10 -5.08 22.19
CA GLU A 66 -27.63 -4.37 21.02
C GLU A 66 -26.50 -3.63 20.27
N THR A 67 -25.60 -2.97 20.99
CA THR A 67 -24.45 -2.27 20.40
C THR A 67 -23.49 -3.23 19.71
N GLU A 68 -23.19 -4.38 20.34
CA GLU A 68 -22.33 -5.41 19.75
C GLU A 68 -22.96 -6.01 18.48
N MET A 69 -24.26 -6.29 18.51
CA MET A 69 -24.99 -6.78 17.34
C MET A 69 -24.96 -5.76 16.20
N MET A 70 -25.24 -4.48 16.45
CA MET A 70 -25.15 -3.41 15.45
C MET A 70 -23.76 -3.27 14.88
N THR A 71 -22.72 -3.34 15.71
CA THR A 71 -21.33 -3.27 15.29
C THR A 71 -20.96 -4.46 14.38
N SER A 72 -21.41 -5.65 14.72
CA SER A 72 -21.16 -6.84 13.91
C SER A 72 -21.88 -6.78 12.56
N MET A 73 -23.13 -6.32 12.52
CA MET A 73 -23.88 -6.10 11.29
C MET A 73 -23.23 -5.04 10.39
N PHE A 74 -22.73 -3.96 10.98
CA PHE A 74 -22.02 -2.92 10.24
C PHE A 74 -20.72 -3.44 9.61
N ARG A 75 -19.92 -4.21 10.35
CA ARG A 75 -18.70 -4.85 9.82
C ARG A 75 -19.01 -5.84 8.70
N PHE A 76 -20.06 -6.63 8.84
CA PHE A 76 -20.51 -7.56 7.81
C PHE A 76 -20.93 -6.80 6.53
N ALA A 77 -21.75 -5.75 6.66
CA ALA A 77 -22.19 -4.93 5.54
C ALA A 77 -21.01 -4.24 4.83
N GLN A 78 -20.04 -3.71 5.59
CA GLN A 78 -18.79 -3.17 5.02
C GLN A 78 -18.02 -4.23 4.24
N GLY A 79 -17.82 -5.43 4.80
CA GLY A 79 -17.12 -6.51 4.12
C GLY A 79 -17.77 -6.91 2.79
N GLU A 80 -19.10 -6.96 2.73
CA GLU A 80 -19.84 -7.24 1.50
C GLU A 80 -19.74 -6.09 0.48
N ALA A 81 -19.77 -4.85 0.93
CA ALA A 81 -19.57 -3.69 0.07
C ALA A 81 -18.16 -3.66 -0.54
N ASP A 82 -17.14 -3.98 0.26
CA ASP A 82 -15.74 -4.05 -0.20
C ASP A 82 -15.55 -5.19 -1.23
N LYS A 83 -16.15 -6.35 -1.00
CA LYS A 83 -16.14 -7.47 -1.97
C LYS A 83 -16.81 -7.08 -3.29
N ARG A 84 -17.98 -6.43 -3.24
CA ARG A 84 -18.68 -5.96 -4.45
C ARG A 84 -17.83 -4.94 -5.21
N ARG A 85 -17.22 -4.00 -4.50
CA ARG A 85 -16.33 -3.00 -5.09
C ARG A 85 -15.12 -3.66 -5.77
N ALA A 86 -14.48 -4.62 -5.14
CA ALA A 86 -13.37 -5.37 -5.72
C ALA A 86 -13.77 -6.13 -6.99
N LEU A 87 -14.95 -6.76 -7.01
CA LEU A 87 -15.49 -7.43 -8.19
C LEU A 87 -15.79 -6.46 -9.33
N MET A 88 -16.36 -5.30 -9.04
CA MET A 88 -16.60 -4.25 -10.05
C MET A 88 -15.29 -3.74 -10.66
N LEU A 89 -14.29 -3.43 -9.83
CA LEU A 89 -12.97 -2.97 -10.30
C LEU A 89 -12.30 -4.03 -11.19
N LYS A 90 -12.42 -5.30 -10.82
CA LYS A 90 -11.90 -6.42 -11.63
C LYS A 90 -12.61 -6.50 -12.99
N ALA A 91 -13.94 -6.40 -13.01
CA ALA A 91 -14.72 -6.42 -14.25
C ALA A 91 -14.41 -5.21 -15.16
N GLU A 92 -14.24 -4.03 -14.59
CA GLU A 92 -13.82 -2.82 -15.32
C GLU A 92 -12.42 -3.00 -15.93
N GLU A 93 -11.49 -3.57 -15.20
CA GLU A 93 -10.14 -3.85 -15.71
C GLU A 93 -10.14 -4.91 -16.81
N GLU A 94 -10.90 -5.99 -16.66
CA GLU A 94 -11.08 -7.01 -17.69
C GLU A 94 -11.69 -6.41 -18.98
N GLU A 95 -12.69 -5.55 -18.84
CA GLU A 95 -13.30 -4.85 -19.97
C GLU A 95 -12.31 -3.88 -20.62
N ARG A 96 -11.52 -3.15 -19.85
CA ARG A 96 -10.47 -2.26 -20.34
C ARG A 96 -9.43 -3.04 -21.14
N ILE A 97 -9.02 -4.22 -20.65
CA ILE A 97 -8.09 -5.10 -21.36
C ILE A 97 -8.70 -5.63 -22.67
N ARG A 98 -9.96 -6.01 -22.64
CA ARG A 98 -10.69 -6.59 -23.78
C ARG A 98 -10.90 -5.59 -24.91
N THR A 99 -11.21 -4.34 -24.56
CA THR A 99 -11.56 -3.28 -25.52
C THR A 99 -10.35 -2.46 -25.98
N ALA A 100 -9.18 -2.66 -25.36
CA ALA A 100 -7.99 -1.92 -25.70
C ALA A 100 -7.56 -2.12 -27.16
N ARG A 101 -7.17 -1.04 -27.82
CA ARG A 101 -6.64 -1.05 -29.18
C ARG A 101 -5.31 -1.82 -29.29
N GLY A 102 -4.51 -1.80 -28.21
CA GLY A 102 -3.22 -2.47 -28.12
C GLY A 102 -2.53 -2.17 -26.80
N ARG A 103 -1.35 -2.73 -26.59
CA ARG A 103 -0.53 -2.51 -25.40
C ARG A 103 0.71 -1.69 -25.76
N VAL A 104 1.03 -0.71 -24.93
CA VAL A 104 2.19 0.15 -25.09
C VAL A 104 3.02 0.12 -23.81
N TYR A 105 4.26 -0.28 -23.95
CA TYR A 105 5.25 -0.31 -22.88
C TYR A 105 6.21 0.87 -23.07
N LEU A 106 6.03 1.93 -22.28
CA LEU A 106 6.93 3.07 -22.30
C LEU A 106 8.20 2.69 -21.55
N THR A 107 9.35 2.78 -22.22
CA THR A 107 10.65 2.42 -21.62
C THR A 107 11.64 3.56 -21.74
N PHE A 108 12.45 3.73 -20.68
CA PHE A 108 13.44 4.80 -20.55
C PHE A 108 14.79 4.21 -20.24
N ASP A 109 15.79 4.51 -21.08
CA ASP A 109 17.17 4.03 -20.96
C ASP A 109 18.09 5.15 -20.47
N ASP A 110 19.27 4.78 -19.92
CA ASP A 110 20.38 5.66 -19.54
C ASP A 110 20.17 6.51 -18.27
N GLY A 111 19.04 6.41 -17.61
CA GLY A 111 18.83 7.01 -16.30
C GLY A 111 19.60 6.28 -15.19
N PRO A 112 19.62 6.82 -13.95
CA PRO A 112 18.89 8.03 -13.53
C PRO A 112 19.63 9.34 -13.84
N SER A 113 18.84 10.36 -14.09
CA SER A 113 19.28 11.76 -14.26
C SER A 113 18.24 12.74 -13.70
N GLU A 114 18.42 14.04 -13.89
CA GLU A 114 17.40 15.04 -13.55
C GLU A 114 16.12 14.85 -14.38
N ASN A 115 16.24 14.43 -15.64
CA ASN A 115 15.09 14.10 -16.48
C ASN A 115 14.29 12.91 -15.93
N THR A 116 14.93 11.94 -15.26
CA THR A 116 14.23 10.81 -14.61
C THR A 116 13.21 11.31 -13.59
N GLU A 117 13.57 12.30 -12.79
CA GLU A 117 12.65 12.86 -11.79
C GLU A 117 11.41 13.50 -12.46
N ASP A 118 11.61 14.23 -13.56
CA ASP A 118 10.51 14.87 -14.28
C ASP A 118 9.64 13.85 -15.02
N VAL A 119 10.25 12.81 -15.61
CA VAL A 119 9.51 11.66 -16.17
C VAL A 119 8.63 11.01 -15.09
N LEU A 120 9.17 10.72 -13.90
CA LEU A 120 8.42 10.14 -12.80
C LEU A 120 7.24 11.01 -12.34
N LYS A 121 7.43 12.35 -12.28
CA LYS A 121 6.34 13.31 -11.98
C LYS A 121 5.23 13.25 -13.03
N ILE A 122 5.60 13.19 -14.32
CA ILE A 122 4.63 13.09 -15.43
C ILE A 122 3.85 11.77 -15.37
N LEU A 123 4.54 10.64 -15.16
CA LEU A 123 3.92 9.31 -15.05
C LEU A 123 2.96 9.26 -13.87
N LYS A 124 3.37 9.74 -12.70
CA LYS A 124 2.53 9.81 -11.49
C LYS A 124 1.28 10.67 -11.71
N LYS A 125 1.41 11.86 -12.31
CA LYS A 125 0.26 12.74 -12.63
C LYS A 125 -0.76 12.07 -13.54
N ASN A 126 -0.32 11.14 -14.37
CA ASN A 126 -1.17 10.43 -15.33
C ASN A 126 -1.60 9.04 -14.86
N ASP A 127 -1.20 8.62 -13.64
CA ASP A 127 -1.42 7.27 -13.11
C ASP A 127 -0.95 6.17 -14.08
N ILE A 128 0.31 6.27 -14.53
CA ILE A 128 0.93 5.33 -15.47
C ILE A 128 2.19 4.76 -14.86
N LYS A 129 2.39 3.46 -15.10
CA LYS A 129 3.64 2.78 -14.79
C LYS A 129 4.43 2.54 -16.08
N ALA A 130 5.76 2.57 -15.96
CA ALA A 130 6.70 2.42 -17.06
C ALA A 130 7.87 1.55 -16.64
N THR A 131 8.81 1.29 -17.55
CA THR A 131 10.03 0.52 -17.26
C THR A 131 11.26 1.40 -17.48
N PHE A 132 12.19 1.35 -16.54
CA PHE A 132 13.45 2.09 -16.56
C PHE A 132 14.61 1.12 -16.65
N PHE A 133 15.36 1.14 -17.76
CA PHE A 133 16.61 0.40 -17.95
C PHE A 133 17.77 1.30 -17.52
N VAL A 134 18.21 1.12 -16.28
CA VAL A 134 19.11 2.04 -15.62
C VAL A 134 20.59 1.67 -15.79
N ILE A 135 21.47 2.70 -15.75
CA ILE A 135 22.92 2.54 -15.75
C ILE A 135 23.51 2.76 -14.35
N GLY A 136 24.75 2.35 -14.14
CA GLY A 136 25.42 2.47 -12.85
C GLY A 136 25.70 3.92 -12.47
N ARG A 137 25.08 4.40 -11.40
CA ARG A 137 25.28 5.70 -10.75
C ARG A 137 25.32 5.52 -9.25
N THR A 138 26.34 6.05 -8.59
CA THR A 138 26.58 5.86 -7.15
C THR A 138 26.43 7.13 -6.33
N ASP A 139 26.17 8.26 -6.97
CA ASP A 139 25.88 9.50 -6.26
C ASP A 139 24.53 9.45 -5.51
N LYS A 140 24.45 10.20 -4.43
CA LYS A 140 23.28 10.17 -3.52
C LYS A 140 21.94 10.44 -4.23
N LYS A 141 21.94 11.35 -5.22
CA LYS A 141 20.72 11.72 -5.96
C LYS A 141 20.24 10.55 -6.82
N SER A 142 21.16 9.89 -7.52
CA SER A 142 20.87 8.71 -8.35
C SER A 142 20.39 7.51 -7.52
N LEU A 143 21.01 7.25 -6.36
CA LEU A 143 20.54 6.19 -5.45
C LEU A 143 19.12 6.44 -4.94
N LEU A 144 18.74 7.70 -4.69
CA LEU A 144 17.35 8.04 -4.35
C LEU A 144 16.41 7.82 -5.54
N MET A 145 16.85 8.06 -6.77
CA MET A 145 16.01 7.84 -7.96
C MET A 145 15.74 6.35 -8.21
N TYR A 146 16.69 5.44 -8.01
CA TYR A 146 16.43 3.99 -8.07
C TYR A 146 15.32 3.59 -7.08
N LYS A 147 15.42 4.05 -5.83
CA LYS A 147 14.38 3.79 -4.82
C LYS A 147 13.04 4.37 -5.24
N LYS A 148 13.04 5.57 -5.82
CA LYS A 148 11.82 6.24 -6.25
C LYS A 148 11.14 5.52 -7.42
N ILE A 149 11.89 5.03 -8.40
CA ILE A 149 11.38 4.20 -9.51
C ILE A 149 10.61 3.00 -8.95
N VAL A 150 11.21 2.27 -7.99
CA VAL A 150 10.58 1.09 -7.37
C VAL A 150 9.38 1.47 -6.51
N ASN A 151 9.51 2.46 -5.64
CA ASN A 151 8.45 2.86 -4.70
C ASN A 151 7.22 3.45 -5.42
N ASP A 152 7.41 4.10 -6.57
CA ASP A 152 6.33 4.61 -7.40
C ASP A 152 5.67 3.47 -8.25
N GLY A 153 6.13 2.21 -8.11
CA GLY A 153 5.56 1.03 -8.76
C GLY A 153 5.95 0.85 -10.22
N HIS A 154 7.06 1.43 -10.66
CA HIS A 154 7.63 1.20 -11.98
C HIS A 154 8.52 -0.05 -11.99
N THR A 155 8.69 -0.66 -13.14
CA THR A 155 9.68 -1.73 -13.31
C THR A 155 11.07 -1.11 -13.44
N ILE A 156 11.99 -1.48 -12.55
CA ILE A 156 13.41 -1.20 -12.68
C ILE A 156 14.09 -2.39 -13.35
N ALA A 157 14.92 -2.11 -14.36
CA ALA A 157 15.62 -3.09 -15.16
C ALA A 157 17.08 -2.66 -15.39
N MET A 158 17.91 -3.61 -15.75
CA MET A 158 19.34 -3.38 -15.97
C MET A 158 19.60 -2.95 -17.41
N HIS A 159 20.46 -1.91 -17.59
CA HIS A 159 20.98 -1.55 -18.90
C HIS A 159 22.49 -1.85 -18.99
N SER A 160 23.25 -1.32 -18.07
CA SER A 160 24.70 -1.53 -17.93
C SER A 160 25.18 -0.82 -16.67
N TYR A 161 26.33 -1.21 -16.13
CA TYR A 161 26.96 -0.41 -15.10
C TYR A 161 27.74 0.76 -15.67
N THR A 162 28.55 0.52 -16.70
CA THR A 162 29.49 1.51 -17.25
C THR A 162 28.93 2.28 -18.45
N HIS A 163 27.99 1.68 -19.18
CA HIS A 163 27.51 2.13 -20.51
C HIS A 163 28.64 2.39 -21.50
N ASN A 164 29.78 1.71 -21.32
CA ASN A 164 30.93 1.81 -22.21
C ASN A 164 30.97 0.63 -23.17
N TYR A 165 30.51 0.81 -24.40
CA TYR A 165 30.43 -0.25 -25.41
C TYR A 165 31.75 -0.99 -25.63
N GLY A 166 32.89 -0.22 -25.71
CA GLY A 166 34.21 -0.79 -25.90
C GLY A 166 34.67 -1.70 -24.75
N LEU A 167 34.19 -1.43 -23.54
CA LEU A 167 34.47 -2.23 -22.37
C LEU A 167 33.51 -3.42 -22.25
N ILE A 168 32.21 -3.17 -22.33
CA ILE A 168 31.15 -4.19 -22.14
C ILE A 168 31.29 -5.31 -23.16
N TYR A 169 31.48 -4.95 -24.43
CA TYR A 169 31.52 -5.89 -25.55
C TYR A 169 32.93 -6.33 -25.98
N ALA A 170 33.95 -6.03 -25.17
CA ALA A 170 35.32 -6.52 -25.46
C ALA A 170 35.46 -8.03 -25.24
N SER A 171 34.75 -8.58 -24.26
CA SER A 171 34.74 -10.02 -23.94
C SER A 171 33.51 -10.40 -23.12
N LEU A 172 33.12 -11.67 -23.13
CA LEU A 172 32.05 -12.17 -22.24
C LEU A 172 32.40 -11.96 -20.76
N LYS A 173 33.67 -12.04 -20.37
CA LYS A 173 34.16 -11.77 -19.01
C LYS A 173 33.82 -10.32 -18.60
N ASN A 174 34.07 -9.37 -19.49
CA ASN A 174 33.79 -7.96 -19.23
C ASN A 174 32.27 -7.69 -19.15
N PHE A 175 31.49 -8.30 -20.03
CA PHE A 175 30.04 -8.23 -19.99
C PHE A 175 29.49 -8.74 -18.64
N LYS A 176 29.92 -9.92 -18.20
CA LYS A 176 29.55 -10.49 -16.90
C LYS A 176 29.89 -9.57 -15.75
N LYS A 177 31.08 -8.97 -15.75
CA LYS A 177 31.50 -8.01 -14.72
C LYS A 177 30.59 -6.79 -14.66
N ASP A 178 30.27 -6.21 -15.81
CA ASP A 178 29.38 -5.04 -15.92
C ASP A 178 27.96 -5.39 -15.46
N TYR A 179 27.44 -6.55 -15.86
CA TYR A 179 26.14 -7.08 -15.44
C TYR A 179 26.05 -7.26 -13.92
N TYR A 180 27.00 -7.94 -13.30
CA TYR A 180 26.96 -8.16 -11.85
C TYR A 180 27.10 -6.84 -11.09
N SER A 181 27.92 -5.90 -11.60
CA SER A 181 28.04 -4.58 -10.97
C SER A 181 26.74 -3.78 -10.97
N ILE A 182 25.96 -3.80 -12.04
CA ILE A 182 24.66 -3.10 -12.06
C ILE A 182 23.60 -3.86 -11.26
N SER A 183 23.59 -5.19 -11.33
CA SER A 183 22.68 -6.04 -10.55
C SER A 183 22.84 -5.82 -9.06
N ASP A 184 24.09 -5.84 -8.57
CA ASP A 184 24.39 -5.63 -7.16
C ASP A 184 24.08 -4.20 -6.71
N LEU A 185 24.40 -3.21 -7.52
CA LEU A 185 24.05 -1.81 -7.21
C LEU A 185 22.56 -1.62 -7.01
N ILE A 186 21.74 -2.13 -7.92
CA ILE A 186 20.28 -2.01 -7.82
C ILE A 186 19.77 -2.78 -6.60
N TYR A 187 20.21 -4.01 -6.42
CA TYR A 187 19.79 -4.84 -5.28
C TYR A 187 20.17 -4.21 -3.94
N ASN A 188 21.41 -3.78 -3.78
CA ASN A 188 21.88 -3.16 -2.53
C ASN A 188 21.17 -1.83 -2.23
N THR A 189 20.68 -1.14 -3.28
CA THR A 189 19.99 0.13 -3.13
C THR A 189 18.50 -0.03 -2.87
N THR A 190 17.83 -0.99 -3.52
CA THR A 190 16.37 -1.09 -3.59
C THR A 190 15.80 -2.38 -3.00
N GLY A 191 16.61 -3.40 -2.80
CA GLY A 191 16.19 -4.76 -2.45
C GLY A 191 15.60 -5.55 -3.62
N VAL A 192 15.52 -4.98 -4.82
CA VAL A 192 14.92 -5.62 -6.01
C VAL A 192 15.96 -6.37 -6.82
N ARG A 193 15.70 -7.63 -7.13
CA ARG A 193 16.45 -8.37 -8.15
C ARG A 193 15.75 -8.17 -9.50
N CYS A 194 16.48 -7.52 -10.42
CA CYS A 194 15.95 -7.23 -11.76
C CYS A 194 15.77 -8.52 -12.57
N LYS A 195 14.62 -8.61 -13.23
CA LYS A 195 14.27 -9.73 -14.12
C LYS A 195 14.54 -9.40 -15.61
N TYR A 196 14.83 -8.14 -15.92
CA TYR A 196 14.98 -7.66 -17.30
C TYR A 196 16.30 -6.94 -17.50
N TYR A 197 16.83 -7.12 -18.70
CA TYR A 197 18.05 -6.46 -19.18
C TYR A 197 17.81 -5.89 -20.57
N ARG A 198 18.37 -4.73 -20.88
CA ARG A 198 18.45 -4.23 -22.26
C ARG A 198 19.91 -3.99 -22.60
N PHE A 199 20.33 -4.57 -23.72
CA PHE A 199 21.70 -4.39 -24.21
C PHE A 199 21.90 -2.95 -24.68
N PRO A 200 22.96 -2.23 -24.27
CA PRO A 200 23.35 -0.97 -24.86
C PRO A 200 23.48 -1.09 -26.40
N GLY A 201 22.68 -0.29 -27.12
CA GLY A 201 22.56 -0.37 -28.58
C GLY A 201 21.72 -1.54 -29.11
N GLY A 202 21.04 -2.28 -28.22
CA GLY A 202 20.20 -3.44 -28.55
C GLY A 202 20.96 -4.73 -28.77
N SER A 203 20.23 -5.85 -28.81
CA SER A 203 20.84 -7.18 -29.04
C SER A 203 21.40 -7.35 -30.44
N SER A 204 20.96 -6.51 -31.41
CA SER A 204 21.42 -6.51 -32.81
C SER A 204 22.55 -5.49 -33.10
N ASN A 205 23.18 -4.91 -32.07
CA ASN A 205 24.20 -3.90 -32.24
C ASN A 205 25.38 -4.44 -33.06
N SER A 206 26.06 -3.52 -33.76
CA SER A 206 27.22 -3.84 -34.62
C SER A 206 28.57 -3.50 -33.99
N VAL A 207 28.56 -3.02 -32.75
CA VAL A 207 29.78 -2.61 -32.03
C VAL A 207 30.37 -3.72 -31.14
N SER A 208 29.63 -4.77 -30.92
CA SER A 208 30.08 -5.93 -30.13
C SER A 208 31.21 -6.64 -30.85
N LYS A 209 32.31 -6.90 -30.13
CA LYS A 209 33.41 -7.75 -30.55
C LYS A 209 33.21 -9.24 -30.23
N ILE A 210 32.15 -9.56 -29.51
CA ILE A 210 31.76 -10.93 -29.18
C ILE A 210 30.43 -11.28 -29.85
N ASP A 211 30.26 -12.56 -30.13
CA ASP A 211 28.97 -13.05 -30.59
C ASP A 211 27.89 -12.78 -29.55
N MET A 212 26.86 -12.00 -29.91
CA MET A 212 25.79 -11.62 -29.00
C MET A 212 24.99 -12.80 -28.45
N ARG A 213 25.08 -13.97 -29.08
CA ARG A 213 24.48 -15.21 -28.52
C ARG A 213 25.09 -15.61 -27.17
N LEU A 214 26.37 -15.29 -26.93
CA LEU A 214 27.07 -15.59 -25.68
C LEU A 214 26.49 -14.79 -24.47
N PRO A 215 26.40 -13.45 -24.51
CA PRO A 215 25.80 -12.70 -23.44
C PRO A 215 24.28 -12.97 -23.31
N ILE A 216 23.57 -13.27 -24.41
CA ILE A 216 22.16 -13.68 -24.36
C ILE A 216 22.01 -15.00 -23.60
N GLN A 217 22.82 -16.01 -23.91
CA GLN A 217 22.79 -17.29 -23.18
C GLN A 217 23.11 -17.09 -21.70
N PHE A 218 24.11 -16.26 -21.40
CA PHE A 218 24.45 -15.93 -20.02
C PHE A 218 23.25 -15.30 -19.26
N LEU A 219 22.54 -14.34 -19.84
CA LEU A 219 21.35 -13.74 -19.20
C LEU A 219 20.27 -14.80 -18.95
N LYS A 220 20.06 -15.70 -19.91
CA LYS A 220 19.12 -16.82 -19.75
C LYS A 220 19.52 -17.73 -18.59
N ASP A 221 20.81 -18.05 -18.45
CA ASP A 221 21.32 -18.89 -17.37
C ASP A 221 21.16 -18.20 -15.99
N GLU A 222 21.22 -16.85 -15.95
CA GLU A 222 20.94 -16.04 -14.76
C GLU A 222 19.42 -15.84 -14.50
N GLY A 223 18.54 -16.38 -15.36
CA GLY A 223 17.07 -16.19 -15.24
C GLY A 223 16.61 -14.78 -15.57
N VAL A 224 17.36 -14.04 -16.38
CA VAL A 224 17.08 -12.67 -16.78
C VAL A 224 16.69 -12.63 -18.27
N GLU A 225 15.51 -12.03 -18.53
CA GLU A 225 15.04 -11.83 -19.88
C GLU A 225 15.60 -10.54 -20.47
N TYR A 226 16.07 -10.55 -21.74
CA TYR A 226 16.46 -9.32 -22.40
C TYR A 226 15.31 -8.76 -23.24
N VAL A 227 15.23 -7.44 -23.33
CA VAL A 227 14.14 -6.77 -24.03
C VAL A 227 14.69 -5.68 -24.94
N ASP A 228 14.50 -5.84 -26.24
CA ASP A 228 14.72 -4.80 -27.22
C ASP A 228 13.48 -3.89 -27.36
N TRP A 229 13.30 -3.26 -28.51
CA TRP A 229 12.16 -2.38 -28.80
C TRP A 229 11.69 -2.59 -30.25
N ASN A 230 10.47 -2.21 -30.53
CA ASN A 230 9.93 -2.19 -31.89
C ASN A 230 9.39 -0.82 -32.30
N VAL A 231 9.41 0.15 -31.37
CA VAL A 231 9.08 1.55 -31.63
C VAL A 231 10.18 2.44 -31.06
N MET A 232 10.67 3.41 -31.83
CA MET A 232 11.66 4.37 -31.37
C MET A 232 11.10 5.80 -31.41
N SER A 233 11.35 6.58 -30.38
CA SER A 233 11.08 8.01 -30.36
C SER A 233 12.04 8.76 -31.31
N GLY A 234 13.26 8.27 -31.47
CA GLY A 234 14.34 8.93 -32.22
C GLY A 234 15.14 9.93 -31.39
N ASP A 235 14.92 9.99 -30.08
CA ASP A 235 15.59 10.94 -29.18
C ASP A 235 17.09 10.69 -29.05
N ALA A 236 17.58 9.46 -29.32
CA ALA A 236 19.00 9.11 -29.29
C ALA A 236 19.72 9.35 -30.63
N VAL A 237 19.00 9.42 -31.74
CA VAL A 237 19.60 9.52 -33.10
C VAL A 237 20.19 10.90 -33.31
N ARG A 238 19.53 11.97 -32.86
CA ARG A 238 19.99 13.36 -32.90
C ARG A 238 19.56 14.11 -31.68
N ILE A 239 20.46 14.87 -31.08
CA ILE A 239 20.20 15.66 -29.87
C ILE A 239 19.15 16.75 -30.10
N SER A 240 19.00 17.23 -31.37
CA SER A 240 18.17 18.37 -31.74
C SER A 240 16.78 18.04 -32.26
N LEU A 241 16.32 16.79 -32.22
CA LEU A 241 14.95 16.48 -32.61
C LEU A 241 13.95 17.15 -31.66
N SER A 242 12.94 17.82 -32.24
CA SER A 242 11.91 18.47 -31.45
C SER A 242 10.96 17.46 -30.80
N ASP A 243 10.34 17.86 -29.70
CA ASP A 243 9.29 17.10 -29.03
C ASP A 243 8.13 16.70 -29.95
N LYS A 244 7.81 17.56 -30.94
CA LYS A 244 6.81 17.26 -31.98
C LYS A 244 7.22 16.08 -32.88
N VAL A 245 8.50 15.97 -33.19
CA VAL A 245 9.04 14.88 -34.03
C VAL A 245 9.04 13.58 -33.23
N LEU A 246 9.50 13.61 -31.96
CA LEU A 246 9.46 12.46 -31.05
C LEU A 246 8.03 11.94 -30.92
N TYR A 247 7.08 12.82 -30.67
CA TYR A 247 5.67 12.47 -30.62
C TYR A 247 5.19 11.77 -31.91
N LYS A 248 5.49 12.34 -33.08
CA LYS A 248 5.08 11.72 -34.35
C LYS A 248 5.68 10.34 -34.54
N ASN A 249 6.98 10.18 -34.25
CA ASN A 249 7.66 8.88 -34.36
C ASN A 249 7.03 7.82 -33.49
N VAL A 250 6.78 8.13 -32.19
CA VAL A 250 6.15 7.21 -31.25
C VAL A 250 4.75 6.83 -31.73
N MET A 251 3.90 7.81 -32.07
CA MET A 251 2.53 7.52 -32.49
C MET A 251 2.47 6.71 -33.79
N ALA A 252 3.32 7.04 -34.78
CA ALA A 252 3.41 6.29 -36.04
C ALA A 252 3.82 4.83 -35.78
N GLY A 253 4.83 4.61 -34.94
CA GLY A 253 5.26 3.27 -34.56
C GLY A 253 4.18 2.49 -33.82
N VAL A 254 3.53 3.11 -32.84
CA VAL A 254 2.45 2.47 -32.06
C VAL A 254 1.26 2.11 -32.95
N HIS A 255 0.88 2.94 -33.91
CA HIS A 255 -0.23 2.65 -34.83
C HIS A 255 0.02 1.44 -35.72
N SER A 256 1.28 1.09 -35.96
CA SER A 256 1.67 -0.06 -36.79
C SER A 256 1.79 -1.38 -36.02
N MET A 257 1.69 -1.33 -34.69
CA MET A 257 1.95 -2.49 -33.83
C MET A 257 0.78 -2.76 -32.87
N LYS A 258 0.48 -4.04 -32.59
CA LYS A 258 -0.48 -4.43 -31.56
C LYS A 258 0.13 -4.30 -30.16
N ASN A 259 1.41 -4.64 -30.02
CA ASN A 259 2.18 -4.51 -28.78
C ASN A 259 3.43 -3.69 -29.10
N SER A 260 3.58 -2.57 -28.44
CA SER A 260 4.66 -1.59 -28.71
C SER A 260 5.57 -1.45 -27.51
N VAL A 261 6.83 -1.86 -27.64
CA VAL A 261 7.89 -1.51 -26.68
C VAL A 261 8.58 -0.27 -27.24
N VAL A 262 8.35 0.88 -26.56
CA VAL A 262 8.80 2.19 -27.01
C VAL A 262 10.12 2.55 -26.36
N LEU A 263 11.17 2.70 -27.17
CA LEU A 263 12.48 3.21 -26.74
C LEU A 263 12.47 4.73 -26.63
N MET A 264 12.74 5.21 -25.44
CA MET A 264 13.05 6.60 -25.11
C MET A 264 14.22 6.62 -24.12
N HIS A 265 14.80 7.80 -23.90
CA HIS A 265 15.89 7.97 -22.95
C HIS A 265 15.55 9.08 -21.95
N ASP A 266 15.96 8.87 -20.70
CA ASP A 266 15.82 9.86 -19.62
C ASP A 266 17.17 10.38 -19.10
N SER A 267 18.25 10.17 -19.87
CA SER A 267 19.54 10.80 -19.60
C SER A 267 19.48 12.33 -19.70
N LEU A 268 20.43 13.02 -19.08
CA LEU A 268 20.42 14.48 -18.92
C LEU A 268 20.25 15.24 -20.24
N ALA A 269 20.83 14.74 -21.34
CA ALA A 269 20.73 15.34 -22.66
C ALA A 269 19.34 15.25 -23.34
N ARG A 270 18.36 14.58 -22.71
CA ARG A 270 17.09 14.18 -23.34
C ARG A 270 15.86 14.95 -22.82
N GLY A 271 16.00 16.23 -22.51
CA GLY A 271 14.89 17.11 -22.12
C GLY A 271 13.74 17.21 -23.12
N THR A 272 13.99 16.90 -24.42
CA THR A 272 12.94 16.82 -25.46
C THR A 272 11.99 15.64 -25.20
N THR A 273 12.47 14.52 -24.69
CA THR A 273 11.66 13.36 -24.26
C THR A 273 10.69 13.76 -23.17
N VAL A 274 11.18 14.46 -22.15
CA VAL A 274 10.34 14.98 -21.04
C VAL A 274 9.21 15.85 -21.58
N ARG A 275 9.48 16.74 -22.53
CA ARG A 275 8.46 17.62 -23.14
C ARG A 275 7.46 16.90 -24.04
N ALA A 276 7.90 15.84 -24.74
CA ALA A 276 7.03 15.05 -25.62
C ALA A 276 6.08 14.13 -24.84
N LEU A 277 6.52 13.61 -23.69
CA LEU A 277 5.86 12.56 -22.93
C LEU A 277 4.39 12.85 -22.55
N PRO A 278 4.02 14.06 -22.06
CA PRO A 278 2.62 14.35 -21.72
C PRO A 278 1.67 14.22 -22.91
N LYS A 279 2.10 14.66 -24.10
CA LYS A 279 1.30 14.57 -25.32
C LYS A 279 1.18 13.14 -25.81
N ILE A 280 2.26 12.36 -25.75
CA ILE A 280 2.26 10.92 -26.07
C ILE A 280 1.23 10.21 -25.20
N ILE A 281 1.34 10.34 -23.87
CA ILE A 281 0.42 9.70 -22.91
C ILE A 281 -1.04 10.10 -23.18
N LYS A 282 -1.31 11.41 -23.38
CA LYS A 282 -2.67 11.90 -23.67
C LYS A 282 -3.26 11.25 -24.93
N SER A 283 -2.47 11.12 -25.99
CA SER A 283 -2.94 10.52 -27.25
C SER A 283 -3.16 9.00 -27.09
N LEU A 284 -2.25 8.29 -26.45
CA LEU A 284 -2.40 6.86 -26.19
C LEU A 284 -3.67 6.55 -25.38
N LYS A 285 -3.94 7.33 -24.32
CA LYS A 285 -5.17 7.21 -23.54
C LYS A 285 -6.42 7.51 -24.37
N LYS A 286 -6.41 8.60 -25.14
CA LYS A 286 -7.54 8.99 -26.02
C LYS A 286 -7.85 7.92 -27.05
N GLU A 287 -6.86 7.21 -27.53
CA GLU A 287 -6.99 6.15 -28.53
C GLU A 287 -7.19 4.75 -27.91
N ASN A 288 -7.45 4.68 -26.61
CA ASN A 288 -7.70 3.45 -25.86
C ASN A 288 -6.56 2.42 -25.90
N TYR A 289 -5.31 2.86 -25.83
CA TYR A 289 -4.17 1.97 -25.60
C TYR A 289 -3.98 1.69 -24.10
N LEU A 290 -3.65 0.45 -23.74
CA LEU A 290 -3.15 0.10 -22.42
C LEU A 290 -1.68 0.49 -22.32
N ILE A 291 -1.35 1.36 -21.37
CA ILE A 291 0.05 1.74 -21.09
C ILE A 291 0.47 0.97 -19.84
N LEU A 292 1.43 0.07 -19.97
CA LEU A 292 1.83 -0.88 -18.94
C LEU A 292 3.34 -0.87 -18.72
N PRO A 293 3.85 -1.20 -17.54
CA PRO A 293 5.24 -1.54 -17.34
C PRO A 293 5.51 -2.94 -17.92
N ILE A 294 6.77 -3.24 -18.23
CA ILE A 294 7.18 -4.60 -18.60
C ILE A 294 7.07 -5.51 -17.37
N ASP A 295 6.39 -6.62 -17.53
CA ASP A 295 6.20 -7.68 -16.55
C ASP A 295 6.28 -9.08 -17.21
N GLU A 296 6.03 -10.12 -16.43
CA GLU A 296 6.09 -11.52 -16.88
C GLU A 296 5.06 -11.86 -17.96
N THR A 297 4.01 -11.06 -18.14
CA THR A 297 2.99 -11.24 -19.17
C THR A 297 3.28 -10.47 -20.45
N THR A 298 4.36 -9.68 -20.47
CA THR A 298 4.72 -8.82 -21.59
C THR A 298 5.24 -9.65 -22.77
N PRO A 299 4.65 -9.55 -23.96
CA PRO A 299 5.25 -10.10 -25.16
C PRO A 299 6.59 -9.37 -25.45
N VAL A 300 7.69 -10.01 -25.08
CA VAL A 300 9.02 -9.41 -25.23
C VAL A 300 9.39 -9.25 -26.71
N VAL A 301 10.15 -8.20 -26.99
CA VAL A 301 10.66 -7.90 -28.32
C VAL A 301 12.15 -8.23 -28.36
N HIS A 302 12.55 -9.09 -29.29
CA HIS A 302 13.94 -9.39 -29.58
C HIS A 302 14.29 -8.96 -31.00
N HIS A 303 15.40 -8.26 -31.19
CA HIS A 303 15.92 -7.97 -32.50
C HIS A 303 16.56 -9.21 -33.12
N ARG A 304 16.57 -9.26 -34.44
CA ARG A 304 17.28 -10.32 -35.16
C ARG A 304 18.79 -10.18 -34.92
N ILE A 305 19.39 -11.19 -34.29
CA ILE A 305 20.83 -11.24 -34.05
C ILE A 305 21.57 -11.32 -35.38
N ARG A 306 22.54 -10.45 -35.60
CA ARG A 306 23.43 -10.53 -36.75
C ARG A 306 24.32 -11.77 -36.60
N LYS A 307 24.53 -12.50 -37.71
CA LYS A 307 25.57 -13.53 -37.72
C LYS A 307 26.92 -12.81 -37.61
N SER A 308 27.77 -13.26 -36.68
CA SER A 308 29.18 -12.84 -36.69
C SER A 308 29.81 -13.29 -38.03
N SER A 309 30.32 -12.36 -38.74
CA SER A 309 31.13 -12.62 -39.97
C SER A 309 32.40 -13.35 -39.57
#